data_f4ef9384632a1285ba3c6239225e6cf1
#
_entry.id   f4ef9384632a1285ba3c6239225e6cf1
#
_cell.length_a   1.000
_cell.length_b   1.000
_cell.length_c   1.000
_cell.angle_alpha   90.00
_cell.angle_beta   90.00
_cell.angle_gamma   90.00
#
_symmetry.space_group_name_H-M   'P 1'
#
loop_
_entity.id
_entity.type
_entity.pdbx_description
1 polymer ?
#
loop_
_entity_poly.entity_id
_entity_poly.type
_entity_poly.pdbx_seq_one_letter_code
_entity_poly.pdbx_strand_id
1 'polypeptide(L)'
;MNHPDSVLKFSLGLNGLSFDIDNQHIQIEQGLSFVDSKSIRHGMIDELAIEKMIYFIEEIIESQPLRNLKISGVAVTSDTTMTQLSELFFSAKKQISSIELEHGFNDFIERLSYYTSQVSPDQLYVFTYFVFVREMMHHLRVEEIQTIR
;
A
#
# COMPACT_ATOMS: atom_id res chain seq x y z
N MET A 1 -33.47 0.84 1.96
CA MET A 1 -32.64 1.75 1.17
C MET A 1 -31.21 1.31 1.15
N ASN A 2 -30.70 1.10 -0.02
CA ASN A 2 -29.29 0.72 -0.16
C ASN A 2 -28.44 1.97 -0.11
N HIS A 3 -27.67 2.10 0.97
CA HIS A 3 -26.61 3.09 0.96
C HIS A 3 -25.54 2.59 0.00
N PRO A 4 -25.00 3.45 -0.85
CA PRO A 4 -23.83 3.05 -1.58
C PRO A 4 -22.79 2.61 -0.55
N ASP A 5 -22.14 1.53 -0.84
CA ASP A 5 -21.06 1.08 0.02
C ASP A 5 -20.04 2.20 0.16
N SER A 6 -19.49 2.32 1.35
CA SER A 6 -18.59 3.41 1.66
C SER A 6 -17.23 3.20 0.99
N VAL A 7 -16.74 4.26 0.37
CA VAL A 7 -15.41 4.27 -0.24
C VAL A 7 -14.39 4.58 0.85
N LEU A 8 -13.33 3.79 0.90
CA LEU A 8 -12.23 4.03 1.81
C LEU A 8 -11.27 5.04 1.19
N LYS A 9 -10.97 6.11 1.90
CA LYS A 9 -9.91 7.02 1.50
C LYS A 9 -8.72 6.77 2.41
N PHE A 10 -7.53 6.61 1.83
CA PHE A 10 -6.33 6.41 2.63
C PHE A 10 -5.20 7.32 2.18
N SER A 11 -4.28 7.56 3.10
CA SER A 11 -3.05 8.27 2.82
C SER A 11 -1.94 7.63 3.64
N LEU A 12 -0.87 7.26 2.97
CA LEU A 12 0.28 6.64 3.60
C LEU A 12 1.53 7.44 3.27
N GLY A 13 2.10 8.04 4.29
CA GLY A 13 3.34 8.80 4.16
C GLY A 13 4.47 8.14 4.93
N LEU A 14 5.57 8.86 5.06
CA LEU A 14 6.75 8.36 5.76
C LEU A 14 6.50 8.14 7.23
N ASN A 15 5.72 9.01 7.87
CA ASN A 15 5.57 9.02 9.31
C ASN A 15 4.16 8.69 9.82
N GLY A 16 3.23 8.40 8.93
CA GLY A 16 1.88 8.13 9.37
C GLY A 16 1.01 7.53 8.28
N LEU A 17 -0.10 6.98 8.74
CA LEU A 17 -1.10 6.35 7.90
C LEU A 17 -2.46 6.85 8.36
N SER A 18 -3.32 7.24 7.44
CA SER A 18 -4.67 7.63 7.77
C SER A 18 -5.70 6.89 6.91
N PHE A 19 -6.85 6.63 7.51
CA PHE A 19 -7.99 6.06 6.83
C PHE A 19 -9.21 6.91 7.13
N ASP A 20 -9.96 7.25 6.10
CA ASP A 20 -11.23 7.94 6.23
C ASP A 20 -12.31 7.12 5.55
N ILE A 21 -13.36 6.81 6.29
CA ILE A 21 -14.52 6.10 5.76
C ILE A 21 -15.75 6.64 6.48
N ASP A 22 -16.74 7.08 5.71
CA ASP A 22 -17.91 7.78 6.24
C ASP A 22 -17.48 8.95 7.11
N ASN A 23 -17.88 8.96 8.37
CA ASN A 23 -17.51 10.00 9.32
C ASN A 23 -16.42 9.54 10.28
N GLN A 24 -15.77 8.41 9.99
CA GLN A 24 -14.70 7.88 10.83
C GLN A 24 -13.35 8.25 10.25
N HIS A 25 -12.46 8.71 11.12
CA HIS A 25 -11.08 9.01 10.77
C HIS A 25 -10.17 8.22 11.71
N ILE A 26 -9.27 7.44 11.12
CA ILE A 26 -8.29 6.66 11.87
C ILE A 26 -6.91 7.16 11.49
N GLN A 27 -6.14 7.56 12.49
CA GLN A 27 -4.78 8.04 12.31
C GLN A 27 -3.82 7.11 13.05
N ILE A 28 -2.78 6.65 12.34
CA ILE A 28 -1.77 5.77 12.90
C ILE A 28 -0.42 6.48 12.74
N GLU A 29 0.33 6.57 13.83
CA GLU A 29 1.61 7.28 13.87
C GLU A 29 2.79 6.43 13.36
N GLN A 30 2.51 5.42 12.56
CA GLN A 30 3.51 4.56 11.93
C GLN A 30 3.28 4.57 10.44
N GLY A 31 4.32 4.89 9.69
CA GLY A 31 4.25 4.94 8.23
C GLY A 31 5.38 4.16 7.58
N LEU A 32 5.73 4.56 6.37
CA LEU A 32 6.74 3.86 5.57
C LEU A 32 8.10 3.81 6.25
N SER A 33 8.50 4.91 6.95
CA SER A 33 9.80 4.94 7.63
C SER A 33 9.90 3.91 8.73
N PHE A 34 8.82 3.69 9.47
CA PHE A 34 8.80 2.67 10.51
C PHE A 34 9.05 1.29 9.92
N VAL A 35 8.30 0.95 8.87
CA VAL A 35 8.42 -0.36 8.22
C VAL A 35 9.82 -0.54 7.63
N ASP A 36 10.32 0.48 6.94
CA ASP A 36 11.67 0.43 6.33
C ASP A 36 12.74 0.22 7.38
N SER A 37 12.63 0.92 8.52
CA SER A 37 13.63 0.80 9.59
C SER A 37 13.69 -0.61 10.19
N LYS A 38 12.59 -1.34 10.13
CA LYS A 38 12.50 -2.71 10.63
C LYS A 38 12.83 -3.77 9.58
N SER A 39 12.79 -3.41 8.31
CA SER A 39 12.80 -4.38 7.21
C SER A 39 14.03 -4.29 6.32
N ILE A 40 14.45 -3.08 5.97
CA ILE A 40 15.54 -2.87 5.02
C ILE A 40 16.88 -2.86 5.75
N ARG A 41 17.80 -3.69 5.30
CA ARG A 41 19.18 -3.73 5.82
C ARG A 41 20.14 -3.40 4.68
N HIS A 42 21.14 -2.59 5.00
CA HIS A 42 22.20 -2.23 4.04
C HIS A 42 21.66 -1.56 2.78
N GLY A 43 20.51 -0.89 2.88
CA GLY A 43 19.90 -0.18 1.76
C GLY A 43 19.40 -1.09 0.65
N MET A 44 19.16 -2.37 0.95
CA MET A 44 18.72 -3.35 -0.04
C MET A 44 17.38 -3.97 0.32
N ILE A 45 16.54 -4.14 -0.69
CA ILE A 45 15.30 -4.88 -0.55
C ILE A 45 15.50 -6.27 -1.17
N ASP A 46 15.58 -7.26 -0.31
CA ASP A 46 15.68 -8.67 -0.69
C ASP A 46 14.40 -9.40 -0.24
N GLU A 47 14.35 -10.71 -0.46
CA GLU A 47 13.18 -11.50 -0.06
C GLU A 47 12.91 -11.42 1.43
N LEU A 48 13.94 -11.42 2.25
CA LEU A 48 13.78 -11.29 3.70
C LEU A 48 13.19 -9.93 4.08
N ALA A 49 13.62 -8.86 3.41
CA ALA A 49 13.06 -7.54 3.64
C ALA A 49 11.57 -7.52 3.33
N ILE A 50 11.16 -8.15 2.23
CA ILE A 50 9.74 -8.23 1.87
C ILE A 50 8.94 -8.99 2.92
N GLU A 51 9.46 -10.12 3.41
CA GLU A 51 8.80 -10.89 4.47
C GLU A 51 8.61 -10.06 5.73
N LYS A 52 9.62 -9.28 6.11
CA LYS A 52 9.53 -8.40 7.27
C LYS A 52 8.55 -7.26 7.06
N MET A 53 8.53 -6.68 5.85
CA MET A 53 7.55 -5.65 5.52
C MET A 53 6.12 -6.16 5.69
N ILE A 54 5.85 -7.35 5.16
CA ILE A 54 4.53 -7.98 5.28
C ILE A 54 4.17 -8.14 6.76
N TYR A 55 5.09 -8.66 7.56
CA TYR A 55 4.85 -8.89 8.98
C TYR A 55 4.49 -7.58 9.71
N PHE A 56 5.29 -6.53 9.54
CA PHE A 56 5.06 -5.28 10.26
C PHE A 56 3.83 -4.53 9.75
N ILE A 57 3.57 -4.61 8.45
CA ILE A 57 2.37 -4.00 7.87
C ILE A 57 1.11 -4.69 8.37
N GLU A 58 1.12 -6.02 8.41
CA GLU A 58 -0.01 -6.79 8.96
C GLU A 58 -0.27 -6.41 10.41
N GLU A 59 0.77 -6.24 11.22
CA GLU A 59 0.61 -5.81 12.61
C GLU A 59 -0.05 -4.43 12.69
N ILE A 60 0.36 -3.50 11.84
CA ILE A 60 -0.23 -2.16 11.82
C ILE A 60 -1.71 -2.24 11.46
N ILE A 61 -2.06 -2.97 10.43
CA ILE A 61 -3.45 -3.09 9.99
C ILE A 61 -4.30 -3.81 11.03
N GLU A 62 -3.81 -4.92 11.56
CA GLU A 62 -4.57 -5.74 12.51
C GLU A 62 -4.70 -5.13 13.91
N SER A 63 -3.80 -4.21 14.29
CA SER A 63 -3.86 -3.55 15.58
C SER A 63 -5.00 -2.53 15.69
N GLN A 64 -5.63 -2.19 14.59
CA GLN A 64 -6.66 -1.17 14.51
C GLN A 64 -8.04 -1.80 14.24
N PRO A 65 -9.13 -1.09 14.54
CA PRO A 65 -10.47 -1.60 14.23
C PRO A 65 -10.82 -1.58 12.76
N LEU A 66 -9.83 -1.54 11.89
CA LEU A 66 -10.00 -1.44 10.44
C LEU A 66 -10.76 -2.63 9.87
N ARG A 67 -10.51 -3.83 10.38
CA ARG A 67 -11.15 -5.04 9.89
C ARG A 67 -12.66 -5.09 10.15
N ASN A 68 -13.16 -4.19 11.00
CA ASN A 68 -14.58 -4.07 11.28
C ASN A 68 -15.29 -3.07 10.37
N LEU A 69 -14.53 -2.40 9.50
CA LEU A 69 -15.09 -1.43 8.57
C LEU A 69 -15.74 -2.15 7.40
N LYS A 70 -16.90 -1.66 7.01
CA LYS A 70 -17.57 -2.14 5.80
C LYS A 70 -17.18 -1.23 4.65
N ILE A 71 -16.44 -1.79 3.72
CA ILE A 71 -15.90 -1.07 2.59
C ILE A 71 -16.56 -1.56 1.30
N SER A 72 -16.78 -0.65 0.36
CA SER A 72 -17.41 -0.98 -0.93
C SER A 72 -16.56 -1.87 -1.84
N GLY A 73 -15.31 -2.12 -1.46
CA GLY A 73 -14.35 -2.75 -2.34
C GLY A 73 -13.49 -1.73 -3.08
N VAL A 74 -13.78 -0.44 -2.97
CA VAL A 74 -13.01 0.61 -3.64
C VAL A 74 -12.27 1.44 -2.59
N ALA A 75 -10.99 1.66 -2.80
CA ALA A 75 -10.19 2.58 -2.01
C ALA A 75 -9.64 3.68 -2.91
N VAL A 76 -9.58 4.90 -2.40
CA VAL A 76 -9.07 6.03 -3.15
C VAL A 76 -7.92 6.69 -2.39
N THR A 77 -6.99 7.24 -3.13
CA THR A 77 -5.88 7.97 -2.53
C THR A 77 -5.41 9.09 -3.47
N SER A 78 -4.89 10.16 -2.87
CA SER A 78 -4.21 11.22 -3.60
C SER A 78 -2.70 11.16 -3.38
N ASP A 79 -2.19 10.08 -2.81
CA ASP A 79 -0.75 9.93 -2.58
C ASP A 79 0.03 9.96 -3.88
N THR A 80 1.05 10.82 -3.94
CA THR A 80 1.95 10.84 -5.10
C THR A 80 2.74 9.54 -5.22
N THR A 81 2.97 8.85 -4.10
CA THR A 81 3.64 7.55 -4.11
C THR A 81 2.83 6.51 -4.87
N MET A 82 1.50 6.56 -4.79
CA MET A 82 0.66 5.66 -5.58
C MET A 82 0.84 5.92 -7.08
N THR A 83 0.96 7.18 -7.48
CA THR A 83 1.22 7.54 -8.88
C THR A 83 2.58 6.99 -9.33
N GLN A 84 3.62 7.13 -8.50
CA GLN A 84 4.94 6.57 -8.80
C GLN A 84 4.88 5.05 -8.96
N LEU A 85 4.15 4.38 -8.07
CA LEU A 85 3.97 2.94 -8.14
C LEU A 85 3.28 2.52 -9.45
N SER A 86 2.24 3.25 -9.83
CA SER A 86 1.52 2.97 -11.06
C SER A 86 2.40 3.16 -12.29
N GLU A 87 3.24 4.19 -12.29
CA GLU A 87 4.18 4.41 -13.40
C GLU A 87 5.18 3.27 -13.53
N LEU A 88 5.60 2.67 -12.42
CA LEU A 88 6.56 1.57 -12.44
C LEU A 88 5.93 0.23 -12.89
N PHE A 89 4.70 -0.03 -12.49
CA PHE A 89 4.10 -1.37 -12.63
C PHE A 89 2.81 -1.44 -13.42
N PHE A 90 2.10 -0.34 -13.59
CA PHE A 90 0.72 -0.36 -14.09
C PHE A 90 0.48 0.63 -15.22
N SER A 91 1.52 0.99 -15.96
CA SER A 91 1.43 1.88 -17.11
C SER A 91 0.75 3.22 -16.80
N ALA A 92 0.98 3.74 -15.59
CA ALA A 92 0.41 5.00 -15.12
C ALA A 92 -1.13 5.01 -15.04
N LYS A 93 -1.76 3.85 -14.95
CA LYS A 93 -3.22 3.77 -14.78
C LYS A 93 -3.64 4.37 -13.45
N LYS A 94 -4.82 4.99 -13.44
CA LYS A 94 -5.40 5.59 -12.24
C LYS A 94 -6.37 4.67 -11.52
N GLN A 95 -6.77 3.57 -12.17
CA GLN A 95 -7.64 2.55 -11.58
C GLN A 95 -6.93 1.22 -11.72
N ILE A 96 -6.69 0.56 -10.60
CA ILE A 96 -5.93 -0.68 -10.56
C ILE A 96 -6.74 -1.69 -9.76
N SER A 97 -7.08 -2.82 -10.39
CA SER A 97 -7.79 -3.89 -9.72
C SER A 97 -6.86 -4.69 -8.82
N SER A 98 -7.45 -5.42 -7.87
CA SER A 98 -6.66 -6.32 -7.01
C SER A 98 -5.95 -7.39 -7.80
N ILE A 99 -6.55 -7.85 -8.91
CA ILE A 99 -5.93 -8.85 -9.78
C ILE A 99 -4.71 -8.26 -10.48
N GLU A 100 -4.83 -7.06 -11.03
CA GLU A 100 -3.70 -6.37 -11.65
C GLU A 100 -2.59 -6.12 -10.64
N LEU A 101 -2.97 -5.70 -9.44
CA LEU A 101 -1.99 -5.41 -8.39
C LEU A 101 -1.22 -6.67 -8.00
N GLU A 102 -1.92 -7.80 -7.86
CA GLU A 102 -1.28 -9.07 -7.50
C GLU A 102 -0.32 -9.53 -8.59
N HIS A 103 -0.68 -9.38 -9.87
CA HIS A 103 0.21 -9.71 -10.97
C HIS A 103 1.47 -8.85 -10.95
N GLY A 104 1.31 -7.54 -10.72
CA GLY A 104 2.44 -6.62 -10.60
C GLY A 104 3.33 -6.97 -9.42
N PHE A 105 2.71 -7.34 -8.30
CA PHE A 105 3.47 -7.71 -7.10
C PHE A 105 4.29 -8.99 -7.33
N ASN A 106 3.71 -9.99 -7.98
CA ASN A 106 4.44 -11.22 -8.31
C ASN A 106 5.61 -10.94 -9.23
N ASP A 107 5.43 -10.06 -10.23
CA ASP A 107 6.52 -9.66 -11.11
C ASP A 107 7.61 -8.94 -10.33
N PHE A 108 7.23 -8.09 -9.38
CA PHE A 108 8.18 -7.40 -8.51
C PHE A 108 9.03 -8.40 -7.72
N ILE A 109 8.38 -9.38 -7.09
CA ILE A 109 9.08 -10.40 -6.29
C ILE A 109 10.06 -11.20 -7.14
N GLU A 110 9.67 -11.55 -8.35
CA GLU A 110 10.53 -12.32 -9.25
C GLU A 110 11.70 -11.51 -9.81
N ARG A 111 11.59 -10.19 -9.82
CA ARG A 111 12.56 -9.31 -10.46
C ARG A 111 12.99 -8.16 -9.53
N LEU A 112 13.21 -8.47 -8.26
CA LEU A 112 13.55 -7.49 -7.23
C LEU A 112 14.71 -6.57 -7.64
N SER A 113 15.82 -7.16 -8.10
CA SER A 113 17.01 -6.37 -8.46
C SER A 113 16.73 -5.42 -9.61
N TYR A 114 15.95 -5.87 -10.58
CA TYR A 114 15.59 -5.02 -11.71
C TYR A 114 14.78 -3.80 -11.25
N TYR A 115 13.70 -4.04 -10.49
CA TYR A 115 12.82 -2.95 -10.09
C TYR A 115 13.48 -1.99 -9.10
N THR A 116 14.22 -2.53 -8.13
CA THR A 116 14.88 -1.67 -7.15
C THR A 116 15.96 -0.79 -7.77
N SER A 117 16.53 -1.21 -8.92
CA SER A 117 17.48 -0.38 -9.65
C SER A 117 16.84 0.75 -10.46
N GLN A 118 15.50 0.73 -10.61
CA GLN A 118 14.77 1.75 -11.39
C GLN A 118 14.51 3.04 -10.61
N VAL A 119 14.77 3.03 -9.31
CA VAL A 119 14.58 4.21 -8.46
C VAL A 119 15.88 4.54 -7.74
N SER A 120 16.02 5.78 -7.29
CA SER A 120 17.19 6.15 -6.50
C SER A 120 17.07 5.55 -5.09
N PRO A 121 18.21 5.34 -4.40
CA PRO A 121 18.19 4.71 -3.06
C PRO A 121 17.31 5.40 -2.03
N ASP A 122 17.12 6.70 -2.14
CA ASP A 122 16.25 7.45 -1.24
C ASP A 122 14.77 7.32 -1.58
N GLN A 123 14.42 6.60 -2.65
CA GLN A 123 13.04 6.38 -3.08
C GLN A 123 12.61 4.92 -2.95
N LEU A 124 13.36 4.09 -2.23
CA LEU A 124 12.99 2.69 -2.03
C LEU A 124 11.66 2.52 -1.30
N TYR A 125 11.21 3.54 -0.60
CA TYR A 125 9.91 3.51 0.09
C TYR A 125 8.73 3.24 -0.86
N VAL A 126 8.89 3.45 -2.16
CA VAL A 126 7.81 3.15 -3.11
C VAL A 126 7.48 1.65 -3.12
N PHE A 127 8.48 0.80 -2.90
CA PHE A 127 8.27 -0.64 -2.84
C PHE A 127 7.64 -1.05 -1.51
N THR A 128 7.97 -0.38 -0.42
CA THR A 128 7.30 -0.58 0.87
C THR A 128 5.83 -0.19 0.75
N TYR A 129 5.56 0.91 0.06
CA TYR A 129 4.19 1.33 -0.25
C TYR A 129 3.45 0.25 -1.03
N PHE A 130 4.11 -0.38 -1.99
CA PHE A 130 3.53 -1.46 -2.79
C PHE A 130 3.09 -2.64 -1.89
N VAL A 131 3.99 -3.06 -1.00
CA VAL A 131 3.68 -4.13 -0.05
C VAL A 131 2.49 -3.73 0.83
N PHE A 132 2.48 -2.50 1.32
CA PHE A 132 1.38 -1.99 2.13
C PHE A 132 0.06 -2.04 1.38
N VAL A 133 0.02 -1.54 0.17
CA VAL A 133 -1.21 -1.50 -0.62
C VAL A 133 -1.73 -2.92 -0.85
N ARG A 134 -0.84 -3.85 -1.16
CA ARG A 134 -1.23 -5.25 -1.34
C ARG A 134 -1.84 -5.84 -0.08
N GLU A 135 -1.19 -5.63 1.07
CA GLU A 135 -1.70 -6.16 2.34
C GLU A 135 -3.01 -5.49 2.74
N MET A 136 -3.13 -4.20 2.52
CA MET A 136 -4.38 -3.48 2.77
C MET A 136 -5.53 -4.06 1.94
N MET A 137 -5.29 -4.32 0.66
CA MET A 137 -6.31 -4.90 -0.20
C MET A 137 -6.76 -6.28 0.27
N HIS A 138 -5.81 -7.10 0.74
CA HIS A 138 -6.12 -8.42 1.26
C HIS A 138 -6.93 -8.35 2.56
N HIS A 139 -6.46 -7.56 3.52
CA HIS A 139 -7.05 -7.51 4.86
C HIS A 139 -8.36 -6.74 4.92
N LEU A 140 -8.53 -5.75 4.08
CA LEU A 140 -9.72 -4.89 4.06
C LEU A 140 -10.66 -5.22 2.89
N ARG A 141 -10.35 -6.26 2.13
CA ARG A 141 -11.17 -6.70 0.99
C ARG A 141 -11.41 -5.61 -0.05
N VAL A 142 -10.37 -4.83 -0.31
CA VAL A 142 -10.39 -3.83 -1.37
C VAL A 142 -10.16 -4.53 -2.71
N GLU A 143 -11.01 -4.25 -3.69
CA GLU A 143 -10.93 -4.86 -5.00
C GLU A 143 -10.36 -3.92 -6.07
N GLU A 144 -10.38 -2.63 -5.80
CA GLU A 144 -9.88 -1.63 -6.74
C GLU A 144 -9.33 -0.43 -5.98
N ILE A 145 -8.20 0.10 -6.46
CA ILE A 145 -7.65 1.36 -5.97
C ILE A 145 -7.75 2.40 -7.08
N GLN A 146 -8.21 3.59 -6.70
CA GLN A 146 -8.29 4.71 -7.62
C GLN A 146 -7.41 5.85 -7.10
N THR A 147 -6.59 6.39 -7.98
CA THR A 147 -5.82 7.60 -7.69
C THR A 147 -6.66 8.80 -8.06
N ILE A 148 -6.85 9.69 -7.09
CA ILE A 148 -7.63 10.92 -7.27
C ILE A 148 -6.72 12.11 -7.09
N ARG A 149 -7.07 13.22 -7.73
CA ARG A 149 -6.37 14.48 -7.57
C ARG A 149 -7.36 15.60 -7.43
#